data_044176078b0df8a4af47943484fb6b73
#
_entry.id   044176078b0df8a4af47943484fb6b73
#
_cell.length_a   1.000
_cell.length_b   1.000
_cell.length_c   1.000
_cell.angle_alpha   90.00
_cell.angle_beta   90.00
_cell.angle_gamma   90.00
#
_symmetry.space_group_name_H-M   'P 1'
#
loop_
_entity.id
_entity.type
_entity.pdbx_description
1 polymer ?
#
loop_
_entity_poly.entity_id
_entity_poly.type
_entity_poly.pdbx_seq_one_letter_code
_entity_poly.pdbx_strand_id
1 'polypeptide(L)'
;MPAGPQQENLSVIRELLKLITNNFWLKVLSVLFSIVIFFIVRTDKDLTFEKVARVKLITSPTMIILGQKERTLDVTIKQQNSIFSISPTDIELTGEIEIISETPGKVRVKVGRENFARLPKQYNMIIERPYIDVDIDKIQEKILPVQAVLKGEPQSGLMVEQVKVTPAQIKVSGARQQLARTQNIFTIPIVIEGISKNLITDANIELEESSAIKSIEKSVVVAITLGPKKFNRTFRSVPIEIKNLTKRNFSKIQLRPSSVDVEVSGQRVILNKLDPSDVRVFIDATDLKPGWQDKPIILKIPGNVSLVKIVPDFISVHLNP
;
A
#
# COMPACT_ATOMS: atom_id res chain seq x y z
N MET A 1 -4.72 79.07 -73.39
CA MET A 1 -5.52 77.94 -72.90
C MET A 1 -4.56 76.98 -72.17
N PRO A 2 -4.73 76.71 -70.88
CA PRO A 2 -3.81 75.87 -70.13
C PRO A 2 -4.08 74.42 -70.46
N ALA A 3 -3.01 73.63 -70.67
CA ALA A 3 -3.06 72.19 -70.93
C ALA A 3 -3.59 71.50 -69.68
N GLY A 4 -4.59 70.60 -69.88
CA GLY A 4 -5.33 69.97 -68.83
C GLY A 4 -4.49 68.96 -68.08
N PRO A 5 -4.92 68.58 -66.81
CA PRO A 5 -4.17 67.76 -65.86
C PRO A 5 -3.97 66.28 -66.25
N GLN A 6 -4.44 65.89 -67.45
CA GLN A 6 -4.27 64.51 -67.96
C GLN A 6 -2.90 64.26 -68.58
N GLN A 7 -2.19 65.27 -69.05
CA GLN A 7 -0.86 65.10 -69.66
C GLN A 7 0.29 64.96 -68.67
N GLU A 8 0.14 65.52 -67.49
CA GLU A 8 1.12 65.38 -66.35
C GLU A 8 1.14 63.97 -65.79
N ASN A 9 0.00 63.36 -65.65
CA ASN A 9 -0.09 62.01 -65.11
C ASN A 9 0.50 60.95 -66.10
N LEU A 10 0.40 61.16 -67.42
CA LEU A 10 0.98 60.29 -68.39
C LEU A 10 2.52 60.39 -68.49
N SER A 11 3.10 61.58 -68.24
CA SER A 11 4.54 61.74 -68.17
C SER A 11 5.16 61.10 -66.96
N VAL A 12 4.50 61.17 -65.75
CA VAL A 12 4.96 60.55 -64.53
C VAL A 12 4.86 59.00 -64.62
N ILE A 13 3.80 58.50 -65.23
CA ILE A 13 3.65 57.07 -65.46
C ILE A 13 4.73 56.54 -66.47
N ARG A 14 5.09 57.33 -67.55
CA ARG A 14 6.17 56.95 -68.48
C ARG A 14 7.54 56.98 -67.78
N GLU A 15 7.82 57.93 -66.93
CA GLU A 15 9.06 57.98 -66.15
C GLU A 15 9.17 56.82 -65.18
N LEU A 16 8.08 56.50 -64.44
CA LEU A 16 8.02 55.35 -63.59
C LEU A 16 8.20 54.02 -64.37
N LEU A 17 7.57 53.87 -65.51
CA LEU A 17 7.78 52.71 -66.38
C LEU A 17 9.23 52.63 -66.94
N LYS A 18 9.88 53.76 -67.28
CA LYS A 18 11.31 53.78 -67.69
C LYS A 18 12.20 53.40 -66.48
N LEU A 19 11.88 53.84 -65.31
CA LEU A 19 12.59 53.44 -64.03
C LEU A 19 12.47 51.94 -63.79
N ILE A 20 11.35 51.31 -64.12
CA ILE A 20 11.11 49.92 -63.96
C ILE A 20 11.79 49.07 -65.02
N THR A 21 11.75 49.55 -66.28
CA THR A 21 12.32 48.83 -67.42
C THR A 21 13.82 49.02 -67.58
N ASN A 22 14.36 50.16 -67.09
CA ASN A 22 15.80 50.42 -67.20
C ASN A 22 16.55 49.45 -66.27
N ASN A 23 17.50 48.68 -66.84
CA ASN A 23 18.25 47.65 -66.12
C ASN A 23 17.38 46.49 -65.59
N PHE A 24 16.28 46.14 -66.25
CA PHE A 24 15.35 45.06 -65.86
C PHE A 24 16.08 43.76 -65.47
N TRP A 25 17.09 43.36 -66.21
CA TRP A 25 17.89 42.17 -65.90
C TRP A 25 18.61 42.25 -64.54
N LEU A 26 19.15 43.41 -64.17
CA LEU A 26 19.79 43.62 -62.88
C LEU A 26 18.78 43.55 -61.74
N LYS A 27 17.55 44.01 -61.91
CA LYS A 27 16.48 43.91 -60.94
C LYS A 27 15.99 42.49 -60.80
N VAL A 28 15.82 41.78 -61.90
CA VAL A 28 15.48 40.35 -61.85
C VAL A 28 16.58 39.55 -61.18
N LEU A 29 17.85 39.84 -61.47
CA LEU A 29 18.98 39.19 -60.83
C LEU A 29 19.02 39.51 -59.31
N SER A 30 18.76 40.74 -58.91
CA SER A 30 18.68 41.15 -57.48
C SER A 30 17.57 40.43 -56.72
N VAL A 31 16.38 40.28 -57.34
CA VAL A 31 15.26 39.53 -56.75
C VAL A 31 15.65 38.04 -56.66
N LEU A 32 16.28 37.50 -57.68
CA LEU A 32 16.74 36.11 -57.67
C LEU A 32 17.79 35.86 -56.57
N PHE A 33 18.77 36.77 -56.44
CA PHE A 33 19.73 36.73 -55.32
C PHE A 33 19.07 36.89 -53.97
N SER A 34 18.09 37.77 -53.82
CA SER A 34 17.35 37.95 -52.60
C SER A 34 16.58 36.70 -52.23
N ILE A 35 15.97 36.01 -53.19
CA ILE A 35 15.29 34.72 -52.99
C ILE A 35 16.29 33.65 -52.57
N VAL A 36 17.44 33.58 -53.24
CA VAL A 36 18.49 32.63 -52.89
C VAL A 36 19.02 32.85 -51.49
N ILE A 37 19.34 34.12 -51.14
CA ILE A 37 19.79 34.48 -49.78
C ILE A 37 18.69 34.20 -48.74
N PHE A 38 17.42 34.51 -49.05
CA PHE A 38 16.29 34.19 -48.19
C PHE A 38 16.19 32.69 -47.92
N PHE A 39 16.34 31.86 -48.91
CA PHE A 39 16.36 30.40 -48.72
C PHE A 39 17.57 29.94 -47.93
N ILE A 40 18.77 30.45 -48.16
CA ILE A 40 19.98 30.12 -47.41
C ILE A 40 19.81 30.50 -45.95
N VAL A 41 19.37 31.70 -45.62
CA VAL A 41 19.18 32.18 -44.24
C VAL A 41 18.03 31.44 -43.52
N ARG A 42 16.99 31.06 -44.27
CA ARG A 42 15.86 30.33 -43.68
C ARG A 42 16.18 28.87 -43.43
N THR A 43 17.13 28.29 -44.13
CA THR A 43 17.53 26.88 -44.02
C THR A 43 18.38 26.60 -42.78
N ASP A 44 19.02 27.61 -42.18
CA ASP A 44 19.95 27.46 -41.05
C ASP A 44 19.29 27.55 -39.65
N LYS A 45 17.97 27.62 -39.55
CA LYS A 45 17.31 27.64 -38.23
C LYS A 45 17.03 26.20 -37.76
N ASP A 46 17.96 25.66 -36.97
CA ASP A 46 17.70 24.48 -36.15
C ASP A 46 16.59 24.79 -35.16
N LEU A 47 15.43 24.19 -35.35
CA LEU A 47 14.33 24.28 -34.38
C LEU A 47 14.62 23.34 -33.22
N THR A 48 14.78 23.90 -32.05
CA THR A 48 15.03 23.14 -30.81
C THR A 48 13.76 23.13 -29.95
N PHE A 49 13.33 21.96 -29.52
CA PHE A 49 12.15 21.78 -28.68
C PHE A 49 12.50 20.94 -27.46
N GLU A 50 12.08 21.40 -26.30
CA GLU A 50 12.18 20.64 -25.07
C GLU A 50 10.90 19.83 -24.90
N LYS A 51 11.03 18.52 -24.63
CA LYS A 51 9.92 17.61 -24.40
C LYS A 51 10.23 16.61 -23.32
N VAL A 52 9.15 16.07 -22.72
CA VAL A 52 9.24 14.97 -21.76
C VAL A 52 9.02 13.66 -22.50
N ALA A 53 9.99 12.77 -22.42
CA ALA A 53 9.91 11.43 -22.95
C ALA A 53 9.51 10.44 -21.83
N ARG A 54 8.60 9.51 -22.12
CA ARG A 54 8.22 8.42 -21.25
C ARG A 54 8.98 7.17 -21.66
N VAL A 55 9.64 6.55 -20.70
CA VAL A 55 10.40 5.32 -20.92
C VAL A 55 9.83 4.21 -20.07
N LYS A 56 9.38 3.15 -20.71
CA LYS A 56 8.91 1.93 -20.07
C LYS A 56 10.07 0.96 -19.91
N LEU A 57 10.29 0.52 -18.69
CA LEU A 57 11.33 -0.43 -18.36
C LEU A 57 10.77 -1.85 -18.38
N ILE A 58 11.42 -2.75 -19.09
CA ILE A 58 11.04 -4.16 -19.26
C ILE A 58 12.19 -5.01 -18.75
N THR A 59 11.89 -6.08 -18.03
CA THR A 59 12.88 -7.03 -17.51
C THR A 59 12.57 -8.45 -18.00
N SER A 60 13.55 -9.33 -17.88
CA SER A 60 13.37 -10.78 -18.03
C SER A 60 12.21 -11.30 -17.16
N PRO A 61 11.49 -12.37 -17.56
CA PRO A 61 10.39 -12.96 -16.78
C PRO A 61 10.76 -13.43 -15.38
N THR A 62 12.03 -13.68 -15.12
CA THR A 62 12.57 -14.12 -13.81
C THR A 62 12.91 -12.97 -12.88
N MET A 63 12.89 -11.74 -13.39
CA MET A 63 13.31 -10.53 -12.67
C MET A 63 12.15 -9.55 -12.55
N ILE A 64 12.19 -8.72 -11.53
CA ILE A 64 11.20 -7.67 -11.28
C ILE A 64 11.89 -6.35 -10.93
N ILE A 65 11.34 -5.25 -11.44
CA ILE A 65 11.78 -3.90 -11.10
C ILE A 65 11.18 -3.50 -9.75
N LEU A 66 12.03 -3.01 -8.86
CA LEU A 66 11.61 -2.42 -7.60
C LEU A 66 11.29 -0.94 -7.82
N GLY A 67 10.01 -0.58 -7.64
CA GLY A 67 9.50 0.78 -7.83
C GLY A 67 8.82 1.00 -9.17
N GLN A 68 8.88 2.23 -9.69
CA GLN A 68 8.13 2.61 -10.89
C GLN A 68 8.73 1.99 -12.16
N LYS A 69 7.90 1.36 -12.97
CA LYS A 69 8.26 0.77 -14.26
C LYS A 69 8.32 1.78 -15.41
N GLU A 70 7.73 2.96 -15.21
CA GLU A 70 7.78 4.06 -16.15
C GLU A 70 8.60 5.21 -15.58
N ARG A 71 9.45 5.79 -16.41
CA ARG A 71 10.29 6.95 -16.08
C ARG A 71 10.07 8.05 -17.08
N THR A 72 10.12 9.28 -16.61
CA THR A 72 10.10 10.46 -17.45
C THR A 72 11.50 11.04 -17.54
N LEU A 73 11.87 11.49 -18.74
CA LEU A 73 13.16 12.11 -19.03
C LEU A 73 12.95 13.38 -19.81
N ASP A 74 13.69 14.42 -19.45
CA ASP A 74 13.74 15.65 -20.22
C ASP A 74 14.66 15.47 -21.43
N VAL A 75 14.13 15.72 -22.61
CA VAL A 75 14.83 15.53 -23.87
C VAL A 75 14.70 16.77 -24.74
N THR A 76 15.79 17.11 -25.38
CA THR A 76 15.85 18.17 -26.36
C THR A 76 15.84 17.58 -27.76
N ILE A 77 14.83 17.92 -28.57
CA ILE A 77 14.73 17.50 -29.97
C ILE A 77 15.19 18.63 -30.84
N LYS A 78 16.18 18.34 -31.70
CA LYS A 78 16.62 19.21 -32.74
C LYS A 78 16.13 18.70 -34.11
N GLN A 79 15.41 19.54 -34.82
CA GLN A 79 14.99 19.25 -36.19
C GLN A 79 16.04 19.80 -37.16
N GLN A 80 16.65 18.92 -37.89
CA GLN A 80 17.63 19.29 -38.92
C GLN A 80 16.91 19.48 -40.27
N ASN A 81 17.02 20.67 -40.82
CA ASN A 81 16.61 21.06 -42.21
C ASN A 81 15.38 20.33 -42.75
N SER A 82 14.18 20.80 -42.44
CA SER A 82 12.98 20.35 -43.13
C SER A 82 12.16 21.54 -43.63
N ILE A 83 11.98 21.60 -44.94
CA ILE A 83 11.08 22.57 -45.62
C ILE A 83 9.62 22.27 -45.26
N PHE A 84 9.34 21.04 -44.82
CA PHE A 84 8.03 20.58 -44.35
C PHE A 84 8.12 20.24 -42.86
N SER A 85 7.83 21.19 -41.99
CA SER A 85 7.76 20.98 -40.55
C SER A 85 6.43 20.37 -40.18
N ILE A 86 6.44 19.10 -39.83
CA ILE A 86 5.36 18.53 -38.97
C ILE A 86 5.50 19.19 -37.61
N SER A 87 4.42 19.75 -37.10
CA SER A 87 4.45 20.41 -35.81
C SER A 87 4.93 19.41 -34.74
N PRO A 88 5.99 19.70 -33.97
CA PRO A 88 6.54 18.78 -32.99
C PRO A 88 5.58 18.49 -31.83
N THR A 89 4.45 19.19 -31.77
CA THR A 89 3.40 19.06 -30.74
C THR A 89 2.80 17.65 -30.71
N ASP A 90 2.72 16.97 -31.86
CA ASP A 90 2.00 15.70 -32.01
C ASP A 90 2.89 14.44 -31.85
N ILE A 91 4.17 14.62 -31.52
CA ILE A 91 5.09 13.49 -31.36
C ILE A 91 5.06 13.06 -29.89
N GLU A 92 4.38 11.94 -29.60
CA GLU A 92 4.53 11.24 -28.33
C GLU A 92 5.87 10.50 -28.29
N LEU A 93 6.72 10.88 -27.32
CA LEU A 93 8.00 10.25 -27.07
C LEU A 93 7.84 9.12 -26.07
N THR A 94 7.47 7.94 -26.57
CA THR A 94 7.39 6.72 -25.76
C THR A 94 8.53 5.80 -26.18
N GLY A 95 9.38 5.44 -25.22
CA GLY A 95 10.50 4.51 -25.41
C GLY A 95 10.31 3.25 -24.57
N GLU A 96 10.95 2.16 -25.03
CA GLU A 96 11.02 0.91 -24.28
C GLU A 96 12.50 0.52 -24.12
N ILE A 97 12.84 0.11 -22.87
CA ILE A 97 14.20 -0.33 -22.55
C ILE A 97 14.11 -1.69 -21.90
N GLU A 98 14.75 -2.66 -22.52
CA GLU A 98 14.91 -3.98 -21.97
C GLU A 98 16.16 -4.05 -21.08
N ILE A 99 15.96 -4.43 -19.82
CA ILE A 99 17.04 -4.60 -18.84
C ILE A 99 17.46 -6.07 -18.87
N ILE A 100 18.58 -6.33 -19.51
CA ILE A 100 19.17 -7.67 -19.61
C ILE A 100 20.12 -7.85 -18.43
N SER A 101 19.59 -8.29 -17.29
CA SER A 101 20.41 -8.65 -16.12
C SER A 101 19.75 -9.81 -15.40
N GLU A 102 20.54 -10.80 -15.05
CA GLU A 102 20.12 -11.99 -14.28
C GLU A 102 20.52 -11.90 -12.79
N THR A 103 21.26 -10.85 -12.43
CA THR A 103 21.71 -10.63 -11.06
C THR A 103 20.90 -9.53 -10.39
N PRO A 104 20.41 -9.75 -9.15
CA PRO A 104 19.69 -8.71 -8.40
C PRO A 104 20.62 -7.56 -8.05
N GLY A 105 20.09 -6.36 -7.97
CA GLY A 105 20.80 -5.17 -7.52
C GLY A 105 20.51 -3.94 -8.38
N LYS A 106 21.32 -2.90 -8.19
CA LYS A 106 21.20 -1.65 -8.94
C LYS A 106 21.88 -1.78 -10.30
N VAL A 107 21.11 -1.56 -11.34
CA VAL A 107 21.57 -1.57 -12.73
C VAL A 107 21.44 -0.17 -13.29
N ARG A 108 22.53 0.35 -13.88
CA ARG A 108 22.53 1.61 -14.58
C ARG A 108 22.32 1.35 -16.07
N VAL A 109 21.19 1.84 -16.58
CA VAL A 109 20.78 1.63 -17.97
C VAL A 109 20.95 2.92 -18.74
N LYS A 110 21.60 2.85 -19.91
CA LYS A 110 21.76 3.98 -20.82
C LYS A 110 20.51 4.10 -21.68
N VAL A 111 19.97 5.31 -21.76
CA VAL A 111 18.86 5.66 -22.63
C VAL A 111 19.43 6.36 -23.87
N GLY A 112 19.13 5.87 -25.02
CA GLY A 112 19.53 6.45 -26.29
C GLY A 112 18.35 6.63 -27.24
N ARG A 113 18.63 7.24 -28.38
CA ARG A 113 17.62 7.43 -29.43
C ARG A 113 17.04 6.10 -29.92
N GLU A 114 17.81 5.04 -29.89
CA GLU A 114 17.45 3.68 -30.29
C GLU A 114 16.24 3.13 -29.53
N ASN A 115 16.03 3.62 -28.30
CA ASN A 115 14.91 3.20 -27.46
C ASN A 115 13.57 3.83 -27.90
N PHE A 116 13.60 4.84 -28.78
CA PHE A 116 12.43 5.58 -29.26
C PHE A 116 12.14 5.26 -30.73
N ALA A 117 11.63 4.06 -31.00
CA ALA A 117 11.39 3.56 -32.34
C ALA A 117 10.45 4.43 -33.22
N ARG A 118 9.54 5.18 -32.58
CA ARG A 118 8.57 6.05 -33.25
C ARG A 118 9.11 7.44 -33.59
N LEU A 119 10.33 7.78 -33.19
CA LEU A 119 10.92 9.07 -33.51
C LEU A 119 11.45 9.08 -34.97
N PRO A 120 10.92 9.94 -35.88
CA PRO A 120 11.37 9.99 -37.26
C PRO A 120 12.87 10.34 -37.36
N LYS A 121 13.56 9.80 -38.38
CA LYS A 121 15.02 9.93 -38.53
C LYS A 121 15.51 11.38 -38.66
N GLN A 122 14.65 12.29 -39.10
CA GLN A 122 14.95 13.72 -39.29
C GLN A 122 15.10 14.51 -37.99
N TYR A 123 14.71 13.90 -36.86
CA TYR A 123 14.85 14.52 -35.54
C TYR A 123 16.08 13.95 -34.83
N ASN A 124 16.94 14.86 -34.38
CA ASN A 124 18.04 14.50 -33.50
C ASN A 124 17.58 14.70 -32.02
N MET A 125 17.76 13.67 -31.21
CA MET A 125 17.39 13.70 -29.79
C MET A 125 18.63 13.81 -28.93
N ILE A 126 18.64 14.79 -28.05
CA ILE A 126 19.66 14.98 -27.02
C ILE A 126 18.99 14.72 -25.68
N ILE A 127 19.52 13.79 -24.91
CA ILE A 127 19.03 13.44 -23.58
C ILE A 127 20.04 14.00 -22.58
N GLU A 128 19.60 14.93 -21.73
CA GLU A 128 20.51 15.59 -20.78
C GLU A 128 21.08 14.60 -19.75
N ARG A 129 20.25 13.66 -19.29
CA ARG A 129 20.65 12.61 -18.37
C ARG A 129 20.38 11.23 -18.97
N PRO A 130 21.32 10.70 -19.77
CA PRO A 130 21.09 9.48 -20.53
C PRO A 130 21.21 8.19 -19.71
N TYR A 131 21.21 8.27 -18.39
CA TYR A 131 21.29 7.11 -17.51
C TYR A 131 20.14 7.07 -16.52
N ILE A 132 19.55 5.88 -16.37
CA ILE A 132 18.53 5.58 -15.36
C ILE A 132 19.09 4.50 -14.45
N ASP A 133 19.10 4.77 -13.15
CA ASP A 133 19.42 3.76 -12.14
C ASP A 133 18.12 3.02 -11.78
N VAL A 134 18.13 1.71 -11.97
CA VAL A 134 16.99 0.82 -11.74
C VAL A 134 17.43 -0.25 -10.74
N ASP A 135 16.61 -0.47 -9.73
CA ASP A 135 16.81 -1.56 -8.78
C ASP A 135 15.96 -2.76 -9.20
N ILE A 136 16.59 -3.91 -9.35
CA ILE A 136 15.96 -5.14 -9.79
C ILE A 136 16.19 -6.27 -8.79
N ASP A 137 15.21 -7.17 -8.65
CA ASP A 137 15.31 -8.34 -7.80
C ASP A 137 14.77 -9.59 -8.52
N LYS A 138 15.11 -10.76 -7.99
CA LYS A 138 14.56 -12.03 -8.49
C LYS A 138 13.11 -12.18 -8.05
N ILE A 139 12.28 -12.70 -8.97
CA ILE A 139 10.92 -13.11 -8.63
C ILE A 139 11.00 -14.40 -7.80
N GLN A 140 10.28 -14.41 -6.69
CA GLN A 140 10.10 -15.57 -5.83
C GLN A 140 8.61 -15.77 -5.53
N GLU A 141 8.20 -17.00 -5.31
CA GLU A 141 6.87 -17.37 -4.83
C GLU A 141 6.94 -17.73 -3.34
N LYS A 142 5.92 -17.33 -2.59
CA LYS A 142 5.79 -17.64 -1.16
C LYS A 142 4.32 -17.81 -0.80
N ILE A 143 4.03 -18.74 0.10
CA ILE A 143 2.70 -18.91 0.68
C ILE A 143 2.67 -18.08 1.97
N LEU A 144 1.71 -17.16 2.06
CA LEU A 144 1.57 -16.25 3.21
C LEU A 144 0.16 -16.36 3.81
N PRO A 145 0.03 -16.28 5.14
CA PRO A 145 -1.26 -16.20 5.79
C PRO A 145 -1.96 -14.89 5.50
N VAL A 146 -3.29 -14.95 5.39
CA VAL A 146 -4.15 -13.78 5.18
C VAL A 146 -4.78 -13.39 6.51
N GLN A 147 -4.68 -12.11 6.86
CA GLN A 147 -5.32 -11.50 8.02
C GLN A 147 -6.41 -10.53 7.58
N ALA A 148 -7.62 -10.74 8.08
CA ALA A 148 -8.71 -9.82 7.86
C ALA A 148 -8.54 -8.56 8.74
N VAL A 149 -8.65 -7.39 8.13
CA VAL A 149 -8.66 -6.10 8.83
C VAL A 149 -10.10 -5.69 9.06
N LEU A 150 -10.46 -5.48 10.32
CA LEU A 150 -11.81 -5.05 10.72
C LEU A 150 -11.78 -3.56 11.10
N LYS A 151 -12.84 -2.83 10.72
CA LYS A 151 -13.01 -1.40 11.03
C LYS A 151 -14.35 -1.17 11.71
N GLY A 152 -14.31 -0.48 12.87
CA GLY A 152 -15.48 -0.19 13.68
C GLY A 152 -15.74 -1.22 14.78
N GLU A 153 -16.85 -1.09 15.51
CA GLU A 153 -17.28 -1.99 16.56
C GLU A 153 -18.67 -2.56 16.27
N PRO A 154 -18.95 -3.83 16.66
CA PRO A 154 -20.29 -4.39 16.58
C PRO A 154 -21.28 -3.61 17.43
N GLN A 155 -22.58 -3.93 17.28
CA GLN A 155 -23.64 -3.36 18.10
C GLN A 155 -23.32 -3.52 19.61
N SER A 156 -23.73 -2.52 20.39
CA SER A 156 -23.50 -2.51 21.84
C SER A 156 -23.95 -3.83 22.51
N GLY A 157 -23.06 -4.40 23.31
CA GLY A 157 -23.28 -5.69 23.99
C GLY A 157 -22.75 -6.89 23.22
N LEU A 158 -22.24 -6.70 22.00
CA LEU A 158 -21.58 -7.73 21.18
C LEU A 158 -20.08 -7.46 21.04
N MET A 159 -19.34 -8.50 20.71
CA MET A 159 -17.92 -8.45 20.35
C MET A 159 -17.64 -9.47 19.26
N VAL A 160 -16.57 -9.26 18.53
CA VAL A 160 -16.06 -10.27 17.60
C VAL A 160 -15.46 -11.42 18.43
N GLU A 161 -16.05 -12.60 18.31
CA GLU A 161 -15.57 -13.80 19.00
C GLU A 161 -14.57 -14.59 18.14
N GLN A 162 -14.83 -14.68 16.84
CA GLN A 162 -13.99 -15.39 15.89
C GLN A 162 -13.99 -14.73 14.52
N VAL A 163 -12.82 -14.71 13.87
CA VAL A 163 -12.66 -14.34 12.47
C VAL A 163 -12.02 -15.52 11.73
N LYS A 164 -12.70 -16.03 10.72
CA LYS A 164 -12.21 -17.13 9.90
C LYS A 164 -12.03 -16.63 8.46
N VAL A 165 -10.83 -16.77 7.91
CA VAL A 165 -10.50 -16.41 6.54
C VAL A 165 -10.37 -17.68 5.70
N THR A 166 -10.96 -17.70 4.51
CA THR A 166 -10.90 -18.86 3.60
C THR A 166 -10.59 -18.38 2.17
N PRO A 167 -9.48 -18.77 1.55
CA PRO A 167 -8.42 -19.59 2.14
C PRO A 167 -7.62 -18.83 3.22
N ALA A 168 -7.13 -19.54 4.23
CA ALA A 168 -6.34 -18.94 5.32
C ALA A 168 -4.93 -18.51 4.87
N GLN A 169 -4.45 -19.07 3.76
CA GLN A 169 -3.15 -18.80 3.17
C GLN A 169 -3.30 -18.68 1.67
N ILE A 170 -2.54 -17.79 1.06
CA ILE A 170 -2.52 -17.58 -0.40
C ILE A 170 -1.10 -17.62 -0.94
N LYS A 171 -0.99 -17.99 -2.22
CA LYS A 171 0.27 -17.97 -2.95
C LYS A 171 0.49 -16.58 -3.55
N VAL A 172 1.59 -15.97 -3.20
CA VAL A 172 2.02 -14.67 -3.73
C VAL A 172 3.34 -14.80 -4.47
N SER A 173 3.53 -14.01 -5.49
CA SER A 173 4.79 -13.90 -6.22
C SER A 173 5.27 -12.44 -6.18
N GLY A 174 6.58 -12.25 -6.09
CA GLY A 174 7.12 -10.90 -6.04
C GLY A 174 8.62 -10.86 -5.82
N ALA A 175 9.15 -9.66 -5.57
CA ALA A 175 10.55 -9.46 -5.27
C ALA A 175 10.99 -10.24 -4.03
N ARG A 176 12.05 -11.01 -4.16
CA ARG A 176 12.59 -11.86 -3.08
C ARG A 176 12.82 -11.08 -1.78
N GLN A 177 13.41 -9.89 -1.87
CA GLN A 177 13.71 -9.07 -0.69
C GLN A 177 12.42 -8.58 0.01
N GLN A 178 11.39 -8.22 -0.75
CA GLN A 178 10.11 -7.80 -0.19
C GLN A 178 9.39 -8.99 0.45
N LEU A 179 9.33 -10.14 -0.23
CA LEU A 179 8.70 -11.35 0.30
C LEU A 179 9.40 -11.89 1.55
N ALA A 180 10.72 -11.70 1.68
CA ALA A 180 11.46 -12.07 2.87
C ALA A 180 11.03 -11.26 4.11
N ARG A 181 10.63 -10.01 3.93
CA ARG A 181 10.16 -9.11 5.00
C ARG A 181 8.66 -9.21 5.27
N THR A 182 7.89 -9.70 4.30
CA THR A 182 6.43 -9.84 4.41
C THR A 182 6.09 -11.13 5.16
N GLN A 183 5.37 -10.99 6.27
CA GLN A 183 4.91 -12.11 7.09
C GLN A 183 3.45 -12.46 6.86
N ASN A 184 2.61 -11.45 6.61
CA ASN A 184 1.17 -11.58 6.42
C ASN A 184 0.71 -10.75 5.22
N ILE A 185 -0.40 -11.16 4.65
CA ILE A 185 -1.16 -10.36 3.68
C ILE A 185 -2.45 -9.90 4.36
N PHE A 186 -2.83 -8.65 4.13
CA PHE A 186 -4.02 -8.05 4.73
C PHE A 186 -5.15 -7.92 3.73
N THR A 187 -6.38 -7.92 4.23
CA THR A 187 -7.55 -7.54 3.43
C THR A 187 -7.77 -6.03 3.48
N ILE A 188 -8.47 -5.49 2.51
CA ILE A 188 -9.08 -4.16 2.63
C ILE A 188 -9.97 -4.17 3.88
N PRO A 189 -10.02 -3.07 4.66
CA PRO A 189 -10.79 -3.01 5.89
C PRO A 189 -12.27 -3.34 5.71
N ILE A 190 -12.75 -4.33 6.45
CA ILE A 190 -14.15 -4.75 6.49
C ILE A 190 -14.88 -3.94 7.56
N VAL A 191 -15.90 -3.19 7.16
CA VAL A 191 -16.68 -2.38 8.10
C VAL A 191 -17.63 -3.28 8.90
N ILE A 192 -17.44 -3.31 10.22
CA ILE A 192 -18.26 -4.08 11.16
C ILE A 192 -19.07 -3.17 12.12
N GLU A 193 -19.10 -1.88 11.86
CA GLU A 193 -19.80 -0.90 12.67
C GLU A 193 -21.28 -1.23 12.79
N GLY A 194 -21.76 -1.39 14.04
CA GLY A 194 -23.16 -1.61 14.34
C GLY A 194 -23.75 -2.96 13.92
N ILE A 195 -22.96 -3.91 13.41
CA ILE A 195 -23.47 -5.23 13.03
C ILE A 195 -23.98 -5.99 14.27
N SER A 196 -25.13 -6.65 14.10
CA SER A 196 -25.81 -7.40 15.19
C SER A 196 -25.89 -8.90 14.96
N LYS A 197 -25.41 -9.38 13.80
CA LYS A 197 -25.42 -10.80 13.40
C LYS A 197 -24.09 -11.18 12.83
N ASN A 198 -23.81 -12.48 12.79
CA ASN A 198 -22.66 -13.04 12.10
C ASN A 198 -22.62 -12.57 10.64
N LEU A 199 -21.44 -12.22 10.14
CA LEU A 199 -21.23 -11.71 8.80
C LEU A 199 -20.33 -12.68 8.03
N ILE A 200 -20.73 -13.00 6.79
CA ILE A 200 -19.87 -13.68 5.82
C ILE A 200 -19.78 -12.75 4.62
N THR A 201 -18.59 -12.39 4.23
CA THR A 201 -18.35 -11.46 3.12
C THR A 201 -17.09 -11.79 2.36
N ASP A 202 -17.08 -11.41 1.08
CA ASP A 202 -15.86 -11.40 0.28
C ASP A 202 -15.07 -10.14 0.61
N ALA A 203 -13.78 -10.32 0.88
CA ALA A 203 -12.86 -9.23 1.17
C ALA A 203 -11.71 -9.23 0.16
N ASN A 204 -11.50 -8.12 -0.51
CA ASN A 204 -10.38 -7.96 -1.42
C ASN A 204 -9.06 -7.91 -0.63
N ILE A 205 -8.01 -8.44 -1.24
CA ILE A 205 -6.66 -8.41 -0.69
C ILE A 205 -6.07 -7.01 -0.92
N GLU A 206 -5.50 -6.43 0.12
CA GLU A 206 -4.80 -5.16 0.04
C GLU A 206 -3.35 -5.40 -0.40
N LEU A 207 -3.07 -5.09 -1.66
CA LEU A 207 -1.71 -5.05 -2.21
C LEU A 207 -1.46 -3.62 -2.67
N GLU A 208 -0.42 -2.99 -2.14
CA GLU A 208 0.00 -1.67 -2.60
C GLU A 208 0.37 -1.73 -4.09
N GLU A 209 -0.13 -0.81 -4.89
CA GLU A 209 0.20 -0.71 -6.33
C GLU A 209 1.71 -0.55 -6.58
N SER A 210 2.39 0.10 -5.63
CA SER A 210 3.85 0.26 -5.64
C SER A 210 4.61 -1.01 -5.25
N SER A 211 3.92 -2.00 -4.65
CA SER A 211 4.57 -3.23 -4.23
C SER A 211 4.86 -4.12 -5.43
N ALA A 212 6.06 -4.69 -5.44
CA ALA A 212 6.42 -5.69 -6.43
C ALA A 212 5.83 -7.08 -6.09
N ILE A 213 4.79 -7.15 -5.25
CA ILE A 213 4.08 -8.37 -4.85
C ILE A 213 2.77 -8.48 -5.61
N LYS A 214 2.51 -9.65 -6.17
CA LYS A 214 1.26 -9.99 -6.87
C LYS A 214 0.66 -11.25 -6.26
N SER A 215 -0.66 -11.31 -6.20
CA SER A 215 -1.42 -12.51 -5.85
C SER A 215 -2.25 -12.98 -7.03
N ILE A 216 -2.47 -14.29 -7.10
CA ILE A 216 -3.41 -14.91 -8.06
C ILE A 216 -4.83 -14.68 -7.54
N GLU A 217 -5.04 -14.90 -6.25
CA GLU A 217 -6.30 -14.64 -5.55
C GLU A 217 -6.46 -13.14 -5.35
N LYS A 218 -7.58 -12.58 -5.77
CA LYS A 218 -7.90 -11.16 -5.59
C LYS A 218 -8.73 -10.90 -4.34
N SER A 219 -9.47 -11.91 -3.87
CA SER A 219 -10.35 -11.83 -2.70
C SER A 219 -10.33 -13.14 -1.91
N VAL A 220 -10.73 -13.05 -0.65
CA VAL A 220 -10.91 -14.17 0.28
C VAL A 220 -12.26 -14.04 0.94
N VAL A 221 -12.86 -15.17 1.33
CA VAL A 221 -14.09 -15.17 2.11
C VAL A 221 -13.74 -15.01 3.59
N VAL A 222 -14.36 -14.03 4.25
CA VAL A 222 -14.18 -13.77 5.68
C VAL A 222 -15.49 -14.01 6.41
N ALA A 223 -15.48 -14.96 7.34
CA ALA A 223 -16.60 -15.24 8.24
C ALA A 223 -16.29 -14.65 9.63
N ILE A 224 -17.15 -13.75 10.08
CA ILE A 224 -17.05 -13.07 11.35
C ILE A 224 -18.17 -13.57 12.26
N THR A 225 -17.80 -14.19 13.36
CA THR A 225 -18.74 -14.66 14.39
C THR A 225 -18.78 -13.66 15.55
N LEU A 226 -19.98 -13.22 15.89
CA LEU A 226 -20.22 -12.32 17.01
C LEU A 226 -20.66 -13.12 18.24
N GLY A 227 -20.16 -12.72 19.38
CA GLY A 227 -20.56 -13.24 20.68
C GLY A 227 -20.90 -12.10 21.65
N PRO A 228 -21.50 -12.41 22.79
CA PRO A 228 -21.78 -11.42 23.81
C PRO A 228 -20.49 -10.85 24.40
N LYS A 229 -20.46 -9.54 24.57
CA LYS A 229 -19.30 -8.83 25.14
C LYS A 229 -19.12 -9.30 26.58
N LYS A 230 -17.94 -9.86 26.89
CA LYS A 230 -17.57 -10.32 28.22
C LYS A 230 -16.89 -9.18 28.98
N PHE A 231 -17.19 -9.10 30.26
CA PHE A 231 -16.60 -8.15 31.17
C PHE A 231 -15.97 -8.91 32.36
N ASN A 232 -15.00 -8.32 33.00
CA ASN A 232 -14.38 -8.89 34.19
C ASN A 232 -14.92 -8.18 35.42
N ARG A 233 -15.11 -8.95 36.50
CA ARG A 233 -15.43 -8.46 37.84
C ARG A 233 -14.55 -9.17 38.86
N THR A 234 -13.93 -8.38 39.74
CA THR A 234 -13.07 -8.89 40.78
C THR A 234 -13.85 -8.89 42.13
N PHE A 235 -13.92 -10.04 42.74
CA PHE A 235 -14.39 -10.21 44.09
C PHE A 235 -13.18 -10.28 45.02
N ARG A 236 -13.04 -9.27 45.86
CA ARG A 236 -11.91 -9.16 46.79
C ARG A 236 -12.21 -9.80 48.12
N SER A 237 -11.17 -10.38 48.71
CA SER A 237 -11.24 -10.95 50.08
C SER A 237 -12.35 -11.99 50.26
N VAL A 238 -12.54 -12.84 49.23
CA VAL A 238 -13.50 -13.96 49.30
C VAL A 238 -13.01 -14.94 50.38
N PRO A 239 -13.82 -15.24 51.40
CA PRO A 239 -13.41 -16.14 52.47
C PRO A 239 -13.26 -17.56 51.98
N ILE A 240 -12.29 -18.29 52.54
CA ILE A 240 -12.03 -19.67 52.17
C ILE A 240 -12.80 -20.58 53.10
N GLU A 241 -13.68 -21.41 52.55
CA GLU A 241 -14.40 -22.44 53.28
C GLU A 241 -13.54 -23.72 53.33
N ILE A 242 -13.64 -24.45 54.47
CA ILE A 242 -12.96 -25.73 54.63
C ILE A 242 -14.00 -26.84 54.51
N LYS A 243 -13.83 -27.76 53.58
CA LYS A 243 -14.70 -28.92 53.38
C LYS A 243 -14.05 -30.21 53.86
N ASN A 244 -14.92 -31.18 54.12
CA ASN A 244 -14.51 -32.53 54.55
C ASN A 244 -13.71 -32.56 55.86
N LEU A 245 -14.01 -31.59 56.72
CA LEU A 245 -13.37 -31.52 58.06
C LEU A 245 -14.00 -32.45 59.03
N THR A 246 -13.23 -33.29 59.72
CA THR A 246 -13.70 -34.12 60.76
C THR A 246 -13.95 -33.27 62.02
N LYS A 247 -15.06 -33.48 62.70
CA LYS A 247 -15.49 -32.67 63.90
C LYS A 247 -14.41 -32.47 65.00
N ARG A 248 -13.45 -33.40 65.07
CA ARG A 248 -12.31 -33.34 66.03
C ARG A 248 -11.29 -32.22 65.74
N ASN A 249 -11.21 -31.74 64.52
CA ASN A 249 -10.15 -30.86 64.08
C ASN A 249 -10.60 -29.40 63.78
N PHE A 250 -11.85 -29.09 64.04
CA PHE A 250 -12.45 -27.79 63.68
C PHE A 250 -11.78 -26.55 64.30
N SER A 251 -11.33 -26.65 65.55
CA SER A 251 -10.68 -25.53 66.27
C SER A 251 -9.15 -25.46 66.09
N LYS A 252 -8.59 -26.35 65.33
CA LYS A 252 -7.14 -26.53 65.21
C LYS A 252 -6.55 -26.11 63.88
N ILE A 253 -7.35 -25.56 62.91
CA ILE A 253 -6.87 -25.19 61.53
C ILE A 253 -6.67 -23.70 61.46
N GLN A 254 -5.50 -23.32 60.89
CA GLN A 254 -5.15 -21.96 60.50
C GLN A 254 -4.90 -21.91 58.99
N LEU A 255 -5.44 -20.88 58.34
CA LEU A 255 -5.25 -20.60 56.92
C LEU A 255 -4.40 -19.36 56.74
N ARG A 256 -3.46 -19.39 55.79
CA ARG A 256 -2.65 -18.25 55.35
C ARG A 256 -2.57 -18.20 53.85
N PRO A 257 -3.19 -17.17 53.21
CA PRO A 257 -4.17 -16.24 53.75
C PRO A 257 -5.53 -16.89 54.02
N SER A 258 -6.42 -16.19 54.72
CA SER A 258 -7.79 -16.67 55.05
C SER A 258 -8.81 -16.28 53.97
N SER A 259 -8.41 -15.48 53.01
CA SER A 259 -9.23 -15.00 51.87
C SER A 259 -8.40 -14.88 50.59
N VAL A 260 -9.07 -14.89 49.48
CA VAL A 260 -8.48 -14.77 48.13
C VAL A 260 -9.24 -13.75 47.30
N ASP A 261 -8.54 -13.20 46.29
CA ASP A 261 -9.18 -12.38 45.28
C ASP A 261 -9.49 -13.24 44.07
N VAL A 262 -10.74 -13.17 43.60
CA VAL A 262 -11.25 -13.96 42.47
C VAL A 262 -11.71 -13.03 41.36
N GLU A 263 -11.10 -13.10 40.21
CA GLU A 263 -11.52 -12.40 39.01
C GLU A 263 -12.28 -13.35 38.09
N VAL A 264 -13.51 -12.95 37.74
CA VAL A 264 -14.40 -13.75 36.90
C VAL A 264 -14.80 -12.93 35.65
N SER A 265 -15.06 -13.63 34.56
CA SER A 265 -15.51 -13.06 33.29
C SER A 265 -16.90 -13.57 32.91
N GLY A 266 -17.74 -12.68 32.40
CA GLY A 266 -19.10 -13.01 31.99
C GLY A 266 -19.82 -11.84 31.33
N GLN A 267 -21.07 -12.04 30.91
CA GLN A 267 -21.92 -10.96 30.44
C GLN A 267 -22.20 -9.96 31.55
N ARG A 268 -22.23 -8.67 31.23
CA ARG A 268 -22.42 -7.58 32.19
C ARG A 268 -23.68 -7.76 33.06
N VAL A 269 -24.79 -8.20 32.44
CA VAL A 269 -26.05 -8.42 33.14
C VAL A 269 -25.93 -9.54 34.18
N ILE A 270 -25.17 -10.59 33.84
CA ILE A 270 -24.93 -11.73 34.75
C ILE A 270 -23.99 -11.30 35.87
N LEU A 271 -22.88 -10.65 35.53
CA LEU A 271 -21.93 -10.18 36.56
C LEU A 271 -22.54 -9.18 37.54
N ASN A 272 -23.45 -8.30 37.08
CA ASN A 272 -24.13 -7.35 37.95
C ASN A 272 -25.10 -8.03 38.94
N LYS A 273 -25.71 -9.17 38.56
CA LYS A 273 -26.60 -9.95 39.40
C LYS A 273 -25.87 -10.97 40.28
N LEU A 274 -24.57 -11.20 40.02
CA LEU A 274 -23.77 -12.16 40.77
C LEU A 274 -23.49 -11.62 42.16
N ASP A 275 -24.00 -12.33 43.18
CA ASP A 275 -23.75 -12.01 44.58
C ASP A 275 -22.37 -12.54 45.01
N PRO A 276 -21.64 -11.86 45.91
CA PRO A 276 -20.40 -12.41 46.50
C PRO A 276 -20.55 -13.81 47.08
N SER A 277 -21.73 -14.17 47.55
CA SER A 277 -22.05 -15.52 48.08
C SER A 277 -22.13 -16.61 47.01
N ASP A 278 -22.27 -16.24 45.74
CA ASP A 278 -22.27 -17.17 44.58
C ASP A 278 -20.88 -17.63 44.21
N VAL A 279 -19.84 -16.85 44.59
CA VAL A 279 -18.43 -17.15 44.35
C VAL A 279 -17.87 -17.83 45.60
N ARG A 280 -17.89 -19.15 45.64
CA ARG A 280 -17.43 -19.93 46.77
C ARG A 280 -16.04 -20.50 46.51
N VAL A 281 -15.18 -20.27 47.48
CA VAL A 281 -13.80 -20.75 47.49
C VAL A 281 -13.64 -21.73 48.64
N PHE A 282 -13.14 -22.90 48.36
CA PHE A 282 -12.93 -23.89 49.42
C PHE A 282 -11.67 -24.73 49.17
N ILE A 283 -11.17 -25.29 50.25
CA ILE A 283 -10.10 -26.28 50.24
C ILE A 283 -10.65 -27.59 50.75
N ASP A 284 -10.06 -28.70 50.28
CA ASP A 284 -10.38 -30.03 50.78
C ASP A 284 -9.45 -30.41 51.94
N ALA A 285 -10.04 -30.71 53.06
CA ALA A 285 -9.33 -31.09 54.31
C ALA A 285 -9.26 -32.61 54.54
N THR A 286 -9.61 -33.45 53.56
CA THR A 286 -9.68 -34.90 53.72
C THR A 286 -8.37 -35.52 54.22
N ASP A 287 -7.22 -35.09 53.69
CA ASP A 287 -5.90 -35.70 53.96
C ASP A 287 -4.94 -34.73 54.65
N LEU A 288 -5.44 -33.91 55.60
CA LEU A 288 -4.59 -32.99 56.34
C LEU A 288 -3.76 -33.74 57.38
N LYS A 289 -2.44 -33.54 57.32
CA LYS A 289 -1.47 -34.02 58.33
C LYS A 289 -1.14 -32.87 59.29
N PRO A 290 -0.70 -33.14 60.51
CA PRO A 290 -0.18 -32.09 61.37
C PRO A 290 0.95 -31.29 60.80
N GLY A 291 0.95 -29.96 60.96
CA GLY A 291 1.93 -29.05 60.42
C GLY A 291 1.42 -28.20 59.22
N TRP A 292 2.30 -27.43 58.63
CA TRP A 292 2.00 -26.59 57.46
C TRP A 292 2.04 -27.41 56.16
N GLN A 293 1.04 -27.23 55.29
CA GLN A 293 0.99 -27.84 53.97
C GLN A 293 0.20 -26.90 53.03
N ASP A 294 0.65 -26.88 51.75
CA ASP A 294 -0.03 -26.10 50.71
C ASP A 294 -1.14 -26.97 50.09
N LYS A 295 -2.31 -26.37 49.96
CA LYS A 295 -3.48 -27.01 49.33
C LYS A 295 -3.98 -26.18 48.18
N PRO A 296 -4.35 -26.82 47.03
CA PRO A 296 -4.95 -26.13 45.91
C PRO A 296 -6.34 -25.60 46.30
N ILE A 297 -6.69 -24.48 45.71
CA ILE A 297 -7.98 -23.85 45.85
C ILE A 297 -8.97 -24.52 44.90
N ILE A 298 -10.16 -24.83 45.40
CA ILE A 298 -11.28 -25.28 44.59
C ILE A 298 -12.31 -24.17 44.55
N LEU A 299 -12.63 -23.72 43.31
CA LEU A 299 -13.57 -22.64 43.06
C LEU A 299 -14.91 -23.23 42.58
N LYS A 300 -16.01 -22.74 43.15
CA LYS A 300 -17.36 -22.99 42.63
C LYS A 300 -18.00 -21.66 42.25
N ILE A 301 -18.27 -21.50 40.95
CA ILE A 301 -18.94 -20.35 40.37
C ILE A 301 -20.10 -20.82 39.47
N PRO A 302 -21.12 -19.97 39.20
CA PRO A 302 -22.19 -20.30 38.24
C PRO A 302 -21.69 -20.61 36.86
N GLY A 303 -22.34 -21.56 36.13
CA GLY A 303 -21.87 -22.07 34.82
C GLY A 303 -21.87 -21.07 33.67
N ASN A 304 -22.46 -19.88 33.86
CA ASN A 304 -22.49 -18.79 32.87
C ASN A 304 -21.42 -17.72 33.13
N VAL A 305 -20.47 -18.02 34.03
CA VAL A 305 -19.32 -17.19 34.40
C VAL A 305 -18.07 -18.04 34.33
N SER A 306 -16.97 -17.47 33.85
CA SER A 306 -15.67 -18.16 33.73
C SER A 306 -14.65 -17.55 34.68
N LEU A 307 -13.79 -18.39 35.27
CA LEU A 307 -12.65 -17.92 36.06
C LEU A 307 -11.60 -17.30 35.10
N VAL A 308 -11.14 -16.10 35.45
CA VAL A 308 -10.00 -15.45 34.79
C VAL A 308 -8.74 -15.63 35.61
N LYS A 309 -8.82 -15.31 36.90
CA LYS A 309 -7.68 -15.35 37.81
C LYS A 309 -8.13 -15.54 39.26
N ILE A 310 -7.30 -16.21 40.03
CA ILE A 310 -7.43 -16.30 41.50
C ILE A 310 -6.07 -16.00 42.10
N VAL A 311 -6.05 -15.22 43.21
CA VAL A 311 -4.79 -14.80 43.84
C VAL A 311 -4.96 -14.87 45.36
N PRO A 312 -4.09 -15.61 46.04
CA PRO A 312 -3.15 -16.63 45.52
C PRO A 312 -3.88 -17.89 45.05
N ASP A 313 -3.20 -18.72 44.26
CA ASP A 313 -3.73 -19.99 43.71
C ASP A 313 -3.55 -21.19 44.65
N PHE A 314 -2.68 -21.05 45.68
CA PHE A 314 -2.47 -22.03 46.77
C PHE A 314 -2.63 -21.38 48.12
N ILE A 315 -3.07 -22.17 49.08
CA ILE A 315 -3.26 -21.74 50.48
C ILE A 315 -2.43 -22.64 51.38
N SER A 316 -1.65 -22.02 52.26
CA SER A 316 -0.96 -22.74 53.31
C SER A 316 -1.92 -23.01 54.50
N VAL A 317 -2.11 -24.27 54.79
CA VAL A 317 -3.00 -24.77 55.82
C VAL A 317 -2.16 -25.36 56.94
N HIS A 318 -2.42 -24.95 58.18
CA HIS A 318 -1.78 -25.52 59.38
C HIS A 318 -2.80 -26.29 60.23
N LEU A 319 -2.51 -27.53 60.44
CA LEU A 319 -3.25 -28.35 61.40
C LEU A 319 -2.44 -28.47 62.69
N ASN A 320 -2.97 -27.89 63.81
CA ASN A 320 -2.39 -28.07 65.16
C ASN A 320 -2.59 -29.50 65.58
N PRO A 321 -1.57 -30.12 66.19
CA PRO A 321 -1.62 -31.47 66.67
C PRO A 321 -2.64 -31.70 67.85
#